data_a62f1fa418d6a02a78150dbedab599ac
#
_entry.id   a62f1fa418d6a02a78150dbedab599ac
#
_cell.length_a   1.000
_cell.length_b   1.000
_cell.length_c   1.000
_cell.angle_alpha   90.00
_cell.angle_beta   90.00
_cell.angle_gamma   90.00
#
_symmetry.space_group_name_H-M   'P 1'
#
loop_
_entity.id
_entity.type
_entity.pdbx_description
1 polymer ?
#
loop_
_entity_poly.entity_id
_entity_poly.type
_entity_poly.pdbx_seq_one_letter_code
_entity_poly.pdbx_strand_id
1 'polypeptide(L)'
;FKLSMKIIISMIPAVFIAIFYEKEISKLFNQNIILVGIMLMITSLFLFLSDRSYTKNKSDITYKNSILIGIIQAIAILPGISRSGSTISSAVLLGTKRIKAAEFSFLMVLPLIFGSMIKSLFEIENYTSNINIIPLIAGFMSALITGIFACRWMIILVEKSKLKYFGYYCLVLGFFSIYYGIFLK
;
A
#
# COMPACT_ATOMS: atom_id res chain seq x y z
N PHE A 1 1.34 -21.52 -9.67
CA PHE A 1 2.41 -21.08 -10.60
C PHE A 1 2.04 -19.79 -11.36
N LYS A 2 0.87 -19.74 -12.03
CA LYS A 2 0.45 -18.53 -12.79
C LYS A 2 0.26 -17.29 -11.91
N LEU A 3 -0.23 -17.42 -10.69
CA LEU A 3 -0.40 -16.30 -9.75
C LEU A 3 0.95 -15.77 -9.28
N SER A 4 1.89 -16.65 -8.92
CA SER A 4 3.23 -16.26 -8.46
C SER A 4 3.99 -15.48 -9.54
N MET A 5 3.89 -15.88 -10.81
CA MET A 5 4.49 -15.14 -11.92
C MET A 5 3.90 -13.74 -12.07
N LYS A 6 2.58 -13.58 -11.91
CA LYS A 6 1.92 -12.27 -11.96
C LYS A 6 2.36 -11.36 -10.81
N ILE A 7 2.57 -11.93 -9.60
CA ILE A 7 3.10 -11.20 -8.45
C ILE A 7 4.52 -10.73 -8.74
N ILE A 8 5.41 -11.60 -9.21
CA ILE A 8 6.80 -11.24 -9.54
C ILE A 8 6.84 -10.11 -10.57
N ILE A 9 6.06 -10.24 -11.65
CA ILE A 9 6.00 -9.20 -12.70
C ILE A 9 5.50 -7.86 -12.13
N SER A 10 4.49 -7.88 -11.26
CA SER A 10 3.95 -6.67 -10.66
C SER A 10 4.91 -5.98 -9.69
N MET A 11 5.91 -6.68 -9.19
CA MET A 11 6.90 -6.10 -8.28
C MET A 11 8.00 -5.33 -9.00
N ILE A 12 8.30 -5.67 -10.26
CA ILE A 12 9.43 -5.10 -11.02
C ILE A 12 9.43 -3.56 -10.98
N PRO A 13 8.32 -2.85 -11.29
CA PRO A 13 8.31 -1.38 -11.24
C PRO A 13 8.59 -0.83 -9.84
N ALA A 14 8.01 -1.45 -8.81
CA ALA A 14 8.18 -0.97 -7.43
C ALA A 14 9.62 -1.20 -6.91
N VAL A 15 10.21 -2.36 -7.21
CA VAL A 15 11.61 -2.66 -6.85
C VAL A 15 12.56 -1.72 -7.57
N PHE A 16 12.32 -1.47 -8.86
CA PHE A 16 13.12 -0.53 -9.64
C PHE A 16 13.14 0.87 -8.99
N ILE A 17 11.95 1.41 -8.67
CA ILE A 17 11.84 2.72 -8.02
C ILE A 17 12.47 2.69 -6.62
N ALA A 18 12.25 1.65 -5.83
CA ALA A 18 12.80 1.54 -4.48
C ALA A 18 14.34 1.54 -4.46
N ILE A 19 14.97 0.89 -5.44
CA ILE A 19 16.44 0.81 -5.51
C ILE A 19 17.05 2.09 -6.07
N PHE A 20 16.53 2.59 -7.19
CA PHE A 20 17.17 3.70 -7.90
C PHE A 20 16.81 5.09 -7.36
N TYR A 21 15.66 5.23 -6.71
CA TYR A 21 15.13 6.51 -6.22
C TYR A 21 14.98 6.58 -4.70
N GLU A 22 15.63 5.68 -3.95
CA GLU A 22 15.53 5.61 -2.48
C GLU A 22 15.82 6.97 -1.80
N LYS A 23 16.89 7.65 -2.21
CA LYS A 23 17.30 8.94 -1.65
C LYS A 23 16.31 10.06 -1.95
N GLU A 24 15.77 10.09 -3.17
CA GLU A 24 14.79 11.10 -3.57
C GLU A 24 13.45 10.89 -2.87
N ILE A 25 13.02 9.64 -2.76
CA ILE A 25 11.82 9.27 -2.02
C ILE A 25 11.96 9.65 -0.54
N SER A 26 13.09 9.34 0.08
CA SER A 26 13.35 9.68 1.48
C SER A 26 13.26 11.19 1.75
N LYS A 27 13.67 12.04 0.81
CA LYS A 27 13.52 13.49 0.91
C LYS A 27 12.04 13.92 0.92
N LEU A 28 11.17 13.20 0.19
CA LEU A 28 9.73 13.51 0.15
C LEU A 28 9.01 13.19 1.46
N PHE A 29 9.59 12.32 2.29
CA PHE A 29 9.10 12.03 3.64
C PHE A 29 9.46 13.13 4.64
N ASN A 30 10.45 13.99 4.34
CA ASN A 30 10.90 15.04 5.23
C ASN A 30 9.90 16.22 5.21
N GLN A 31 8.94 16.17 6.14
CA GLN A 31 8.06 17.30 6.55
C GLN A 31 7.16 17.93 5.46
N ASN A 32 6.92 17.26 4.34
CA ASN A 32 6.05 17.82 3.30
C ASN A 32 4.58 17.41 3.54
N ILE A 33 3.97 18.01 4.57
CA ILE A 33 2.60 17.73 5.00
C ILE A 33 1.58 18.03 3.88
N ILE A 34 1.83 19.06 3.06
CA ILE A 34 0.96 19.40 1.93
C ILE A 34 0.97 18.29 0.89
N LEU A 35 2.15 17.74 0.56
CA LEU A 35 2.28 16.61 -0.34
C LEU A 35 1.47 15.41 0.18
N VAL A 36 1.63 15.07 1.46
CA VAL A 36 0.87 13.97 2.10
C VAL A 36 -0.63 14.20 1.98
N GLY A 37 -1.10 15.43 2.21
CA GLY A 37 -2.50 15.80 2.09
C GLY A 37 -3.05 15.60 0.65
N ILE A 38 -2.30 16.06 -0.37
CA ILE A 38 -2.67 15.87 -1.77
C ILE A 38 -2.72 14.38 -2.13
N MET A 39 -1.75 13.60 -1.69
CA MET A 39 -1.69 12.15 -1.96
C MET A 39 -2.81 11.38 -1.25
N LEU A 40 -3.24 11.81 -0.07
CA LEU A 40 -4.44 11.29 0.60
C LEU A 40 -5.71 11.59 -0.20
N MET A 41 -5.84 12.78 -0.79
CA MET A 41 -6.99 13.12 -1.65
C MET A 41 -7.01 12.25 -2.91
N ILE A 42 -5.87 12.00 -3.54
CA ILE A 42 -5.75 11.09 -4.68
C ILE A 42 -6.18 9.67 -4.27
N THR A 43 -5.74 9.18 -3.12
CA THR A 43 -6.17 7.89 -2.57
C THR A 43 -7.68 7.84 -2.39
N SER A 44 -8.27 8.89 -1.82
CA SER A 44 -9.72 9.01 -1.65
C SER A 44 -10.47 8.88 -2.97
N LEU A 45 -9.99 9.57 -4.02
CA LEU A 45 -10.56 9.49 -5.36
C LEU A 45 -10.54 8.06 -5.92
N PHE A 46 -9.39 7.37 -5.82
CA PHE A 46 -9.27 5.97 -6.25
C PHE A 46 -10.28 5.06 -5.52
N LEU A 47 -10.43 5.24 -4.21
CA LEU A 47 -11.36 4.47 -3.39
C LEU A 47 -12.82 4.71 -3.79
N PHE A 48 -13.22 5.95 -4.01
CA PHE A 48 -14.58 6.28 -4.46
C PHE A 48 -14.89 5.74 -5.85
N LEU A 49 -13.95 5.88 -6.80
CA LEU A 49 -14.12 5.37 -8.16
C LEU A 49 -14.26 3.84 -8.17
N SER A 50 -13.45 3.14 -7.38
CA SER A 50 -13.51 1.67 -7.30
C SER A 50 -14.77 1.17 -6.64
N ASP A 51 -15.30 1.91 -5.65
CA ASP A 51 -16.53 1.53 -4.96
C ASP A 51 -17.77 1.63 -5.87
N ARG A 52 -17.77 2.64 -6.75
CA ARG A 52 -18.83 2.84 -7.77
C ARG A 52 -18.68 1.92 -8.97
N SER A 53 -17.51 1.33 -9.19
CA SER A 53 -17.26 0.51 -10.38
C SER A 53 -18.07 -0.77 -10.33
N TYR A 54 -19.05 -0.85 -11.24
CA TYR A 54 -19.85 -2.04 -11.51
C TYR A 54 -19.42 -2.62 -12.85
N THR A 55 -18.54 -3.61 -12.84
CA THR A 55 -18.20 -4.35 -14.07
C THR A 55 -19.02 -5.65 -14.14
N LYS A 56 -19.80 -5.80 -15.22
CA LYS A 56 -20.62 -7.00 -15.47
C LYS A 56 -19.75 -8.27 -15.58
N ASN A 57 -18.60 -8.17 -16.21
CA ASN A 57 -17.67 -9.29 -16.46
C ASN A 57 -16.45 -9.14 -15.54
N LYS A 58 -16.57 -9.62 -14.30
CA LYS A 58 -15.43 -9.66 -13.37
C LYS A 58 -14.57 -10.88 -13.67
N SER A 59 -13.31 -10.66 -14.02
CA SER A 59 -12.32 -11.70 -14.33
C SER A 59 -11.25 -11.84 -13.23
N ASP A 60 -10.42 -12.86 -13.37
CA ASP A 60 -9.18 -12.97 -12.63
C ASP A 60 -8.13 -11.99 -13.19
N ILE A 61 -7.10 -11.69 -12.40
CA ILE A 61 -6.02 -10.79 -12.80
C ILE A 61 -5.30 -11.36 -14.04
N THR A 62 -5.16 -10.51 -15.06
CA THR A 62 -4.36 -10.82 -16.26
C THR A 62 -2.92 -10.35 -16.08
N TYR A 63 -1.98 -10.81 -16.93
CA TYR A 63 -0.60 -10.32 -16.92
C TYR A 63 -0.51 -8.81 -17.20
N LYS A 64 -1.32 -8.29 -18.11
CA LYS A 64 -1.40 -6.85 -18.39
C LYS A 64 -1.85 -6.06 -17.16
N ASN A 65 -2.89 -6.54 -16.48
CA ASN A 65 -3.37 -5.92 -15.24
C ASN A 65 -2.31 -5.97 -14.13
N SER A 66 -1.54 -7.07 -14.03
CA SER A 66 -0.45 -7.19 -13.06
C SER A 66 0.61 -6.10 -13.23
N ILE A 67 1.00 -5.81 -14.47
CA ILE A 67 1.97 -4.73 -14.77
C ILE A 67 1.39 -3.37 -14.37
N LEU A 68 0.15 -3.08 -14.75
CA LEU A 68 -0.51 -1.80 -14.43
C LEU A 68 -0.64 -1.62 -12.90
N ILE A 69 -1.06 -2.67 -12.18
CA ILE A 69 -1.14 -2.64 -10.72
C ILE A 69 0.25 -2.43 -10.12
N GLY A 70 1.29 -3.03 -10.71
CA GLY A 70 2.68 -2.86 -10.30
C GLY A 70 3.19 -1.43 -10.47
N ILE A 71 2.83 -0.75 -11.56
CA ILE A 71 3.15 0.67 -11.77
C ILE A 71 2.45 1.53 -10.71
N ILE A 72 1.18 1.25 -10.42
CA ILE A 72 0.44 1.96 -9.38
C ILE A 72 1.04 1.71 -7.99
N GLN A 73 1.51 0.49 -7.72
CA GLN A 73 2.25 0.18 -6.49
C GLN A 73 3.55 0.99 -6.39
N ALA A 74 4.26 1.16 -7.49
CA ALA A 74 5.47 1.96 -7.54
C ALA A 74 5.20 3.45 -7.23
N ILE A 75 4.11 4.00 -7.77
CA ILE A 75 3.64 5.36 -7.44
C ILE A 75 3.20 5.44 -5.96
N ALA A 76 2.60 4.38 -5.43
CA ALA A 76 2.13 4.32 -4.06
C ALA A 76 3.26 4.19 -3.00
N ILE A 77 4.53 4.31 -3.41
CA ILE A 77 5.67 4.53 -2.51
C ILE A 77 5.67 5.96 -1.97
N LEU A 78 5.03 6.91 -2.69
CA LEU A 78 4.95 8.30 -2.26
C LEU A 78 4.19 8.43 -0.92
N PRO A 79 4.67 9.32 -0.02
CA PRO A 79 4.05 9.50 1.29
C PRO A 79 2.62 10.03 1.17
N GLY A 80 1.68 9.40 1.89
CA GLY A 80 0.26 9.76 1.85
C GLY A 80 -0.59 8.91 0.90
N ILE A 81 0.00 8.25 -0.10
CA ILE A 81 -0.74 7.28 -0.92
C ILE A 81 -0.91 5.97 -0.14
N SER A 82 -2.16 5.56 0.03
CA SER A 82 -2.44 4.23 0.55
C SER A 82 -2.08 3.16 -0.49
N ARG A 83 -0.99 2.41 -0.26
CA ARG A 83 -0.57 1.36 -1.19
C ARG A 83 -1.70 0.34 -1.44
N SER A 84 -2.25 -0.26 -0.38
CA SER A 84 -3.33 -1.24 -0.50
C SER A 84 -4.59 -0.63 -1.08
N GLY A 85 -4.95 0.59 -0.67
CA GLY A 85 -6.09 1.33 -1.22
C GLY A 85 -5.96 1.53 -2.73
N SER A 86 -4.81 1.98 -3.21
CA SER A 86 -4.56 2.25 -4.64
C SER A 86 -4.47 0.97 -5.47
N THR A 87 -3.76 -0.06 -5.00
CA THR A 87 -3.61 -1.32 -5.75
C THR A 87 -4.90 -2.13 -5.81
N ILE A 88 -5.68 -2.20 -4.72
CA ILE A 88 -6.99 -2.86 -4.71
C ILE A 88 -7.96 -2.09 -5.62
N SER A 89 -8.04 -0.77 -5.47
CA SER A 89 -8.92 0.08 -6.29
C SER A 89 -8.61 -0.06 -7.77
N SER A 90 -7.34 -0.01 -8.14
CA SER A 90 -6.90 -0.17 -9.53
C SER A 90 -7.26 -1.54 -10.09
N ALA A 91 -7.02 -2.61 -9.33
CA ALA A 91 -7.39 -3.96 -9.75
C ALA A 91 -8.91 -4.09 -9.98
N VAL A 92 -9.72 -3.48 -9.11
CA VAL A 92 -11.18 -3.45 -9.26
C VAL A 92 -11.61 -2.64 -10.48
N LEU A 93 -11.01 -1.47 -10.72
CA LEU A 93 -11.27 -0.62 -11.89
C LEU A 93 -10.89 -1.32 -13.20
N LEU A 94 -9.83 -2.16 -13.18
CA LEU A 94 -9.42 -3.00 -14.31
C LEU A 94 -10.31 -4.24 -14.49
N GLY A 95 -11.42 -4.35 -13.76
CA GLY A 95 -12.39 -5.43 -13.92
C GLY A 95 -12.09 -6.70 -13.13
N THR A 96 -11.18 -6.67 -12.16
CA THR A 96 -10.88 -7.83 -11.31
C THR A 96 -11.95 -7.98 -10.22
N LYS A 97 -12.27 -9.23 -9.86
CA LYS A 97 -13.13 -9.55 -8.71
C LYS A 97 -12.55 -8.93 -7.43
N ARG A 98 -13.38 -8.29 -6.61
CA ARG A 98 -12.95 -7.56 -5.41
C ARG A 98 -12.09 -8.39 -4.46
N ILE A 99 -12.50 -9.62 -4.16
CA ILE A 99 -11.74 -10.53 -3.30
C ILE A 99 -10.38 -10.85 -3.93
N LYS A 100 -10.34 -11.15 -5.24
CA LYS A 100 -9.10 -11.43 -5.95
C LYS A 100 -8.17 -10.22 -6.04
N ALA A 101 -8.73 -9.02 -6.12
CA ALA A 101 -7.98 -7.77 -6.07
C ALA A 101 -7.30 -7.58 -4.71
N ALA A 102 -8.01 -7.85 -3.60
CA ALA A 102 -7.46 -7.77 -2.26
C ALA A 102 -6.40 -8.85 -2.01
N GLU A 103 -6.68 -10.11 -2.33
CA GLU A 103 -5.72 -11.21 -2.23
C GLU A 103 -4.41 -10.90 -2.98
N PHE A 104 -4.52 -10.46 -4.23
CA PHE A 104 -3.36 -10.11 -5.03
C PHE A 104 -2.57 -8.94 -4.43
N SER A 105 -3.27 -7.88 -4.01
CA SER A 105 -2.63 -6.72 -3.40
C SER A 105 -1.86 -7.08 -2.12
N PHE A 106 -2.39 -7.97 -1.28
CA PHE A 106 -1.69 -8.41 -0.08
C PHE A 106 -0.53 -9.35 -0.40
N LEU A 107 -0.69 -10.25 -1.36
CA LEU A 107 0.38 -11.18 -1.75
C LEU A 107 1.55 -10.47 -2.42
N MET A 108 1.29 -9.44 -3.25
CA MET A 108 2.34 -8.73 -3.97
C MET A 108 3.23 -7.86 -3.04
N VAL A 109 2.79 -7.59 -1.81
CA VAL A 109 3.60 -6.83 -0.85
C VAL A 109 4.59 -7.72 -0.09
N LEU A 110 4.28 -9.00 0.07
CA LEU A 110 5.11 -9.92 0.88
C LEU A 110 6.58 -9.96 0.45
N PRO A 111 6.91 -10.14 -0.84
CA PRO A 111 8.32 -10.16 -1.24
C PRO A 111 9.03 -8.82 -1.01
N LEU A 112 8.32 -7.69 -1.11
CA LEU A 112 8.90 -6.36 -0.80
C LEU A 112 9.20 -6.21 0.69
N ILE A 113 8.31 -6.71 1.56
CA ILE A 113 8.53 -6.74 3.01
C ILE A 113 9.72 -7.64 3.34
N PHE A 114 9.80 -8.83 2.72
CA PHE A 114 10.96 -9.71 2.89
C PHE A 114 12.26 -9.03 2.45
N GLY A 115 12.26 -8.34 1.32
CA GLY A 115 13.43 -7.60 0.84
C GLY A 115 13.88 -6.50 1.81
N SER A 116 12.92 -5.71 2.34
CA SER A 116 13.24 -4.68 3.32
C SER A 116 13.72 -5.27 4.66
N MET A 117 13.15 -6.40 5.09
CA MET A 117 13.59 -7.11 6.30
C MET A 117 15.03 -7.60 6.16
N ILE A 118 15.39 -8.20 5.02
CA ILE A 118 16.75 -8.65 4.73
C ILE A 118 17.72 -7.45 4.77
N LYS A 119 17.37 -6.33 4.13
CA LYS A 119 18.16 -5.11 4.17
C LYS A 119 18.39 -4.63 5.60
N SER A 120 17.34 -4.55 6.41
CA SER A 120 17.43 -4.13 7.81
C SER A 120 18.30 -5.08 8.66
N LEU A 121 18.28 -6.39 8.39
CA LEU A 121 19.15 -7.34 9.09
C LEU A 121 20.64 -7.07 8.81
N PHE A 122 21.02 -6.75 7.57
CA PHE A 122 22.40 -6.37 7.24
C PHE A 122 22.81 -5.03 7.86
N GLU A 123 21.88 -4.12 8.06
CA GLU A 123 22.16 -2.84 8.71
C GLU A 123 22.33 -2.98 10.24
N ILE A 124 21.65 -3.93 10.88
CA ILE A 124 21.75 -4.20 12.33
C ILE A 124 23.18 -4.63 12.73
N GLU A 125 23.93 -5.32 11.87
CA GLU A 125 25.33 -5.69 12.17
C GLU A 125 26.22 -4.48 12.49
N ASN A 126 25.86 -3.30 12.01
CA ASN A 126 26.57 -2.04 12.30
C ASN A 126 26.17 -1.39 13.64
N TYR A 127 25.09 -1.86 14.28
CA TYR A 127 24.59 -1.37 15.57
C TYR A 127 24.80 -2.41 16.68
N THR A 128 26.03 -2.61 17.11
CA THR A 128 26.42 -3.59 18.14
C THR A 128 26.04 -3.24 19.58
N SER A 129 25.10 -2.35 19.81
CA SER A 129 24.65 -1.98 21.16
C SER A 129 23.38 -2.71 21.54
N ASN A 130 23.50 -3.56 22.59
CA ASN A 130 22.46 -4.15 23.46
C ASN A 130 21.02 -4.12 22.91
N ILE A 131 20.70 -5.00 21.97
CA ILE A 131 19.33 -5.18 21.49
C ILE A 131 18.52 -5.85 22.61
N ASN A 132 17.60 -5.13 23.20
CA ASN A 132 16.69 -5.69 24.19
C ASN A 132 15.65 -6.57 23.47
N ILE A 133 15.72 -7.89 23.69
CA ILE A 133 14.87 -8.88 23.02
C ILE A 133 13.40 -8.77 23.44
N ILE A 134 13.13 -8.33 24.67
CA ILE A 134 11.76 -8.26 25.21
C ILE A 134 10.85 -7.32 24.43
N PRO A 135 11.23 -6.04 24.15
CA PRO A 135 10.44 -5.15 23.29
C PRO A 135 10.28 -5.69 21.87
N LEU A 136 11.28 -6.38 21.33
CA LEU A 136 11.22 -6.93 19.98
C LEU A 136 10.16 -8.04 19.88
N ILE A 137 10.12 -8.97 20.83
CA ILE A 137 9.12 -10.04 20.88
C ILE A 137 7.73 -9.44 21.12
N ALA A 138 7.59 -8.49 22.03
CA ALA A 138 6.31 -7.84 22.30
C ALA A 138 5.80 -7.09 21.04
N GLY A 139 6.66 -6.37 20.33
CA GLY A 139 6.35 -5.71 19.07
C GLY A 139 5.94 -6.70 17.97
N PHE A 140 6.67 -7.80 17.83
CA PHE A 140 6.35 -8.85 16.85
C PHE A 140 4.98 -9.49 17.14
N MET A 141 4.71 -9.87 18.38
CA MET A 141 3.44 -10.50 18.76
C MET A 141 2.25 -9.56 18.58
N SER A 142 2.39 -8.30 18.98
CA SER A 142 1.35 -7.29 18.78
C SER A 142 1.08 -7.01 17.30
N ALA A 143 2.12 -6.89 16.48
CA ALA A 143 2.01 -6.71 15.05
C ALA A 143 1.36 -7.92 14.36
N LEU A 144 1.70 -9.15 14.78
CA LEU A 144 1.10 -10.37 14.25
C LEU A 144 -0.41 -10.42 14.53
N ILE A 145 -0.80 -10.21 15.78
CA ILE A 145 -2.21 -10.26 16.20
C ILE A 145 -3.02 -9.18 15.49
N THR A 146 -2.58 -7.92 15.55
CA THR A 146 -3.28 -6.80 14.89
C THR A 146 -3.31 -6.94 13.39
N GLY A 147 -2.24 -7.45 12.77
CA GLY A 147 -2.16 -7.70 11.34
C GLY A 147 -3.16 -8.74 10.86
N ILE A 148 -3.33 -9.86 11.58
CA ILE A 148 -4.33 -10.88 11.25
C ILE A 148 -5.75 -10.28 11.26
N PHE A 149 -6.11 -9.53 12.31
CA PHE A 149 -7.41 -8.89 12.41
C PHE A 149 -7.61 -7.83 11.33
N ALA A 150 -6.63 -6.97 11.09
CA ALA A 150 -6.70 -5.92 10.09
C ALA A 150 -6.86 -6.49 8.66
N CYS A 151 -6.09 -7.51 8.29
CA CYS A 151 -6.20 -8.16 6.99
C CYS A 151 -7.58 -8.80 6.78
N ARG A 152 -8.09 -9.54 7.77
CA ARG A 152 -9.43 -10.14 7.70
C ARG A 152 -10.51 -9.07 7.56
N TRP A 153 -10.45 -8.03 8.36
CA TRP A 153 -11.42 -6.94 8.32
C TRP A 153 -11.39 -6.20 6.97
N MET A 154 -10.18 -5.92 6.45
CA MET A 154 -10.03 -5.27 5.14
C MET A 154 -10.63 -6.11 4.01
N ILE A 155 -10.42 -7.43 3.98
CA ILE A 155 -11.02 -8.32 2.99
C ILE A 155 -12.55 -8.24 3.02
N ILE A 156 -13.16 -8.29 4.20
CA ILE A 156 -14.62 -8.18 4.38
C ILE A 156 -15.14 -6.83 3.87
N LEU A 157 -14.43 -5.74 4.12
CA LEU A 157 -14.84 -4.40 3.68
C LEU A 157 -14.73 -4.24 2.15
N VAL A 158 -13.70 -4.81 1.54
CA VAL A 158 -13.54 -4.83 0.08
C VAL A 158 -14.64 -5.65 -0.58
N GLU A 159 -14.95 -6.83 -0.03
CA GLU A 159 -16.01 -7.71 -0.51
C GLU A 159 -17.38 -7.01 -0.46
N LYS A 160 -17.70 -6.37 0.64
CA LYS A 160 -18.98 -5.66 0.86
C LYS A 160 -19.09 -4.32 0.15
N SER A 161 -18.15 -3.97 -0.72
CA SER A 161 -18.16 -2.66 -1.42
C SER A 161 -18.22 -1.46 -0.46
N LYS A 162 -17.47 -1.52 0.63
CA LYS A 162 -17.45 -0.47 1.66
C LYS A 162 -16.16 0.37 1.66
N LEU A 163 -15.42 0.38 0.55
CA LEU A 163 -14.17 1.14 0.40
C LEU A 163 -14.38 2.65 0.53
N LYS A 164 -15.59 3.14 0.23
CA LYS A 164 -15.96 4.56 0.37
C LYS A 164 -15.71 5.12 1.78
N TYR A 165 -15.87 4.31 2.83
CA TYR A 165 -15.61 4.79 4.21
C TYR A 165 -14.15 5.16 4.42
N PHE A 166 -13.22 4.37 3.87
CA PHE A 166 -11.80 4.74 3.84
C PHE A 166 -11.55 5.95 2.94
N GLY A 167 -12.31 6.08 1.85
CA GLY A 167 -12.26 7.27 1.00
C GLY A 167 -12.60 8.54 1.78
N TYR A 168 -13.67 8.54 2.56
CA TYR A 168 -14.02 9.67 3.42
C TYR A 168 -12.94 9.97 4.46
N TYR A 169 -12.40 8.94 5.11
CA TYR A 169 -11.30 9.10 6.06
C TYR A 169 -10.08 9.78 5.40
N CYS A 170 -9.64 9.28 4.25
CA CYS A 170 -8.53 9.87 3.50
C CYS A 170 -8.82 11.31 3.05
N LEU A 171 -10.06 11.61 2.67
CA LEU A 171 -10.48 12.95 2.24
C LEU A 171 -10.40 13.95 3.40
N VAL A 172 -10.95 13.58 4.56
CA VAL A 172 -10.93 14.44 5.75
C VAL A 172 -9.50 14.70 6.21
N LEU A 173 -8.69 13.64 6.34
CA LEU A 173 -7.28 13.80 6.75
C LEU A 173 -6.47 14.58 5.70
N GLY A 174 -6.71 14.34 4.42
CA GLY A 174 -6.06 15.09 3.34
C GLY A 174 -6.35 16.58 3.41
N PHE A 175 -7.61 16.93 3.64
CA PHE A 175 -8.02 18.33 3.80
C PHE A 175 -7.35 18.97 5.03
N PHE A 176 -7.38 18.29 6.18
CA PHE A 176 -6.72 18.80 7.40
C PHE A 176 -5.20 18.95 7.21
N SER A 177 -4.54 18.01 6.55
CA SER A 177 -3.11 18.07 6.29
C SER A 177 -2.73 19.26 5.41
N ILE A 178 -3.53 19.53 4.37
CA ILE A 178 -3.31 20.70 3.49
C ILE A 178 -3.56 21.98 4.25
N TYR A 179 -4.66 22.07 4.99
CA TYR A 179 -4.99 23.24 5.80
C TYR A 179 -3.88 23.57 6.80
N TYR A 180 -3.42 22.55 7.55
CA TYR A 180 -2.33 22.71 8.50
C TYR A 180 -1.03 23.17 7.81
N GLY A 181 -0.70 22.56 6.68
CA GLY A 181 0.53 22.89 5.95
C GLY A 181 0.55 24.31 5.35
N ILE A 182 -0.62 24.89 5.07
CA ILE A 182 -0.73 26.24 4.50
C ILE A 182 -0.80 27.32 5.61
N PHE A 183 -1.59 27.08 6.66
CA PHE A 183 -1.97 28.11 7.62
C PHE A 183 -1.24 28.05 8.97
N LEU A 184 -0.67 26.90 9.35
CA LEU A 184 -0.10 26.68 10.69
C LEU A 184 1.41 26.36 10.66
N LYS A 185 2.02 26.32 9.49
CA LYS A 185 3.45 26.18 9.30
C LYS A 185 4.05 27.54 8.93
#